data_0ff96603a21f138587c4b74b81d7172a
#
_entry.id   0ff96603a21f138587c4b74b81d7172a
#
_cell.length_a   1.000
_cell.length_b   1.000
_cell.length_c   1.000
_cell.angle_alpha   90.00
_cell.angle_beta   90.00
_cell.angle_gamma   90.00
#
_symmetry.space_group_name_H-M   'P 1'
#
loop_
_entity.id
_entity.type
_entity.pdbx_description
1 polymer ?
#
loop_
_entity_poly.entity_id
_entity_poly.type
_entity_poly.pdbx_seq_one_letter_code
_entity_poly.pdbx_strand_id
1 'polypeptide(L)'
;MGFSSSPSSSATIRMTASIDEKKKTFTLEKSQEAFSKAKELMPGGVNSPVRAFNSVGGQHIIMNSVKMSKSLAETMKKGTSFGAPCLFENTLAEMVISAVPSLKMVRFVNSGTEACMGVLRLARAFAGRPKIIKFEGCSHGHADPFLVKAGSGIATLGLPDSPGVPKAATSDTLTAPYNDISSIKSLFEEHKVEIAAIILEPVVGNAGFIPPEQKFLAAIRKITEENGALLIFNKVMTGFRLAYGGAQEYFGITPGQHSGKLLVTGTLSGNPLAMTTGIHTLKRLQGPGSYDHLDKITGELIQGILDAGKETGHAMCGGYIRGMFGFFFTDGPVHNFSDAKKRDTEKFGRFYRGMLEEGVYFAPSQFEAGFTSLAHTPEDIERTVAAPEKVLKQI
;
A
#
# COMPACT_ATOMS: atom_id res chain seq x y z
N MET A 1 5.31 39.78 20.13
CA MET A 1 6.36 39.62 19.10
C MET A 1 5.79 38.71 18.03
N GLY A 2 5.53 39.27 16.85
CA GLY A 2 4.80 38.59 15.77
C GLY A 2 5.64 37.53 15.10
N PHE A 3 5.11 36.32 14.99
CA PHE A 3 5.66 35.27 14.15
C PHE A 3 5.14 35.46 12.72
N SER A 4 6.03 35.92 11.86
CA SER A 4 5.84 35.94 10.41
C SER A 4 5.73 34.52 9.88
N SER A 5 4.59 34.18 9.32
CA SER A 5 4.35 32.94 8.59
C SER A 5 5.07 32.99 7.24
N SER A 6 6.19 32.28 7.12
CA SER A 6 6.80 32.00 5.82
C SER A 6 6.05 30.87 5.10
N PRO A 7 5.90 30.90 3.76
CA PRO A 7 5.11 29.94 3.02
C PRO A 7 5.72 28.53 3.05
N SER A 8 4.85 27.54 3.27
CA SER A 8 5.20 26.12 3.30
C SER A 8 5.75 25.66 1.95
N SER A 9 7.00 25.21 1.94
CA SER A 9 7.59 24.59 0.75
C SER A 9 6.95 23.23 0.49
N SER A 10 6.11 23.13 -0.53
CA SER A 10 5.57 21.86 -1.03
C SER A 10 6.69 20.91 -1.47
N ALA A 11 6.57 19.62 -1.11
CA ALA A 11 7.48 18.59 -1.59
C ALA A 11 7.11 18.25 -3.04
N THR A 12 7.82 18.82 -4.00
CA THR A 12 7.66 18.50 -5.42
C THR A 12 8.61 17.37 -5.77
N ILE A 13 8.08 16.24 -6.23
CA ILE A 13 8.87 15.18 -6.85
C ILE A 13 9.31 15.72 -8.22
N ARG A 14 10.61 15.94 -8.41
CA ARG A 14 11.14 16.29 -9.72
C ARG A 14 11.62 15.02 -10.41
N MET A 15 10.96 14.67 -11.51
CA MET A 15 11.51 13.73 -12.47
C MET A 15 12.76 14.35 -13.11
N THR A 16 13.87 13.62 -13.17
CA THR A 16 15.06 14.05 -13.91
C THR A 16 14.97 13.71 -15.39
N ALA A 17 13.83 13.99 -15.99
CA ALA A 17 13.76 14.16 -17.41
C ALA A 17 14.13 15.61 -17.70
N SER A 18 15.19 15.85 -18.43
CA SER A 18 15.49 17.18 -18.96
C SER A 18 14.43 17.49 -20.02
N ILE A 19 13.54 18.43 -19.72
CA ILE A 19 12.65 18.99 -20.72
C ILE A 19 13.48 19.97 -21.54
N ASP A 20 13.71 19.66 -22.81
CA ASP A 20 14.18 20.68 -23.75
C ASP A 20 13.01 21.64 -23.98
N GLU A 21 13.08 22.82 -23.34
CA GLU A 21 12.03 23.85 -23.41
C GLU A 21 11.73 24.30 -24.85
N LYS A 22 12.63 24.05 -25.80
CA LYS A 22 12.43 24.37 -27.22
C LYS A 22 11.63 23.31 -28.02
N LYS A 23 11.52 22.07 -27.52
CA LYS A 23 10.85 20.97 -28.28
C LYS A 23 9.74 20.24 -27.53
N LYS A 24 9.51 20.51 -26.23
CA LYS A 24 8.55 19.74 -25.37
C LYS A 24 8.69 18.20 -25.48
N THR A 25 9.82 17.68 -25.85
CA THR A 25 10.09 16.24 -25.96
C THR A 25 10.68 15.72 -24.66
N PHE A 26 10.02 14.74 -24.09
CA PHE A 26 10.45 14.03 -22.91
C PHE A 26 11.48 12.97 -23.32
N THR A 27 12.72 13.03 -22.84
CA THR A 27 13.76 12.04 -23.15
C THR A 27 14.07 11.19 -21.92
N LEU A 28 14.17 9.89 -22.12
CA LEU A 28 14.49 8.91 -21.06
C LEU A 28 15.89 8.29 -21.24
N GLU A 29 16.75 8.85 -22.08
CA GLU A 29 18.07 8.29 -22.41
C GLU A 29 18.91 7.98 -21.16
N LYS A 30 19.03 8.95 -20.25
CA LYS A 30 19.76 8.75 -18.98
C LYS A 30 19.15 7.67 -18.10
N SER A 31 17.83 7.55 -18.10
CA SER A 31 17.13 6.50 -17.35
C SER A 31 17.35 5.13 -17.99
N GLN A 32 17.40 5.05 -19.31
CA GLN A 32 17.68 3.80 -20.05
C GLN A 32 19.10 3.32 -19.79
N GLU A 33 20.08 4.22 -19.88
CA GLU A 33 21.48 3.90 -19.60
C GLU A 33 21.65 3.39 -18.15
N ALA A 34 21.12 4.14 -17.18
CA ALA A 34 21.17 3.76 -15.77
C ALA A 34 20.46 2.43 -15.49
N PHE A 35 19.32 2.18 -16.13
CA PHE A 35 18.59 0.91 -15.95
C PHE A 35 19.30 -0.26 -16.62
N SER A 36 19.92 -0.07 -17.77
CA SER A 36 20.75 -1.10 -18.43
C SER A 36 21.86 -1.56 -17.50
N LYS A 37 22.56 -0.60 -16.89
CA LYS A 37 23.59 -0.91 -15.88
C LYS A 37 23.02 -1.58 -14.64
N ALA A 38 21.83 -1.16 -14.18
CA ALA A 38 21.18 -1.75 -13.02
C ALA A 38 20.86 -3.25 -13.23
N LYS A 39 20.52 -3.68 -14.45
CA LYS A 39 20.28 -5.11 -14.79
C LYS A 39 21.52 -5.99 -14.64
N GLU A 40 22.70 -5.43 -14.82
CA GLU A 40 23.98 -6.14 -14.61
C GLU A 40 24.27 -6.33 -13.12
N LEU A 41 23.75 -5.43 -12.28
CA LEU A 41 24.06 -5.36 -10.85
C LEU A 41 22.98 -5.98 -9.95
N MET A 42 21.74 -6.02 -10.40
CA MET A 42 20.59 -6.45 -9.60
C MET A 42 19.63 -7.30 -10.43
N PRO A 43 19.04 -8.37 -9.87
CA PRO A 43 18.03 -9.17 -10.57
C PRO A 43 16.88 -8.30 -11.09
N GLY A 44 16.65 -8.30 -12.40
CA GLY A 44 15.65 -7.46 -13.06
C GLY A 44 15.91 -5.95 -13.01
N GLY A 45 17.10 -5.51 -12.55
CA GLY A 45 17.48 -4.10 -12.45
C GLY A 45 16.82 -3.33 -11.28
N VAL A 46 16.15 -4.02 -10.36
CA VAL A 46 15.33 -3.40 -9.31
C VAL A 46 15.35 -4.18 -8.00
N ASN A 47 15.05 -3.50 -6.89
CA ASN A 47 14.87 -4.11 -5.56
C ASN A 47 13.41 -4.51 -5.26
N SER A 48 12.48 -4.25 -6.18
CA SER A 48 11.09 -4.69 -6.07
C SER A 48 10.55 -5.05 -7.46
N PRO A 49 9.99 -6.26 -7.66
CA PRO A 49 9.58 -6.78 -8.98
C PRO A 49 8.62 -5.88 -9.76
N VAL A 50 7.71 -5.19 -9.07
CA VAL A 50 6.74 -4.27 -9.70
C VAL A 50 7.45 -3.14 -10.44
N ARG A 51 8.58 -2.66 -9.92
CA ARG A 51 9.37 -1.57 -10.52
C ARG A 51 10.09 -1.96 -11.80
N ALA A 52 10.12 -3.26 -12.14
CA ALA A 52 10.76 -3.76 -13.38
C ALA A 52 9.90 -3.54 -14.64
N PHE A 53 8.73 -2.92 -14.54
CA PHE A 53 7.81 -2.61 -15.65
C PHE A 53 7.35 -3.83 -16.48
N ASN A 54 7.51 -5.05 -15.95
CA ASN A 54 7.16 -6.27 -16.67
C ASN A 54 5.67 -6.32 -17.05
N SER A 55 4.80 -5.74 -16.24
CA SER A 55 3.35 -5.70 -16.48
C SER A 55 2.91 -4.64 -17.50
N VAL A 56 3.70 -3.60 -17.68
CA VAL A 56 3.30 -2.43 -18.49
C VAL A 56 4.21 -2.21 -19.70
N GLY A 57 5.40 -2.80 -19.70
CA GLY A 57 6.40 -2.58 -20.74
C GLY A 57 6.89 -1.13 -20.81
N GLY A 58 7.59 -0.79 -21.89
CA GLY A 58 8.10 0.57 -22.11
C GLY A 58 9.43 0.86 -21.43
N GLN A 59 9.76 2.14 -21.34
CA GLN A 59 11.06 2.61 -20.83
C GLN A 59 10.97 2.90 -19.33
N HIS A 60 12.01 2.47 -18.60
CA HIS A 60 12.08 2.69 -17.16
C HIS A 60 12.44 4.13 -16.81
N ILE A 61 11.87 4.61 -15.71
CA ILE A 61 12.22 5.90 -15.12
C ILE A 61 13.10 5.67 -13.89
N ILE A 62 14.22 6.36 -13.85
CA ILE A 62 15.11 6.43 -12.69
C ILE A 62 14.89 7.77 -11.99
N MET A 63 14.43 7.72 -10.73
CA MET A 63 14.29 8.91 -9.89
C MET A 63 15.65 9.29 -9.31
N ASN A 64 16.08 10.52 -9.55
CA ASN A 64 17.43 10.97 -9.17
C ASN A 64 17.44 11.72 -7.83
N SER A 65 16.38 12.43 -7.49
CA SER A 65 16.30 13.17 -6.25
C SER A 65 14.87 13.41 -5.80
N VAL A 66 14.69 13.56 -4.50
CA VAL A 66 13.44 13.98 -3.85
C VAL A 66 13.78 15.09 -2.87
N LYS A 67 12.92 16.09 -2.74
CA LYS A 67 13.13 17.20 -1.80
C LYS A 67 13.07 16.69 -0.36
N MET A 68 14.17 16.78 0.36
CA MET A 68 14.24 16.38 1.76
C MET A 68 13.67 17.47 2.68
N SER A 69 12.93 17.09 3.72
CA SER A 69 12.41 18.02 4.70
C SER A 69 13.53 18.61 5.58
N LYS A 70 13.36 19.85 6.02
CA LYS A 70 14.30 20.52 6.93
C LYS A 70 14.50 19.72 8.22
N SER A 71 13.42 19.14 8.77
CA SER A 71 13.45 18.34 9.99
C SER A 71 14.32 17.11 9.87
N LEU A 72 14.32 16.42 8.71
CA LEU A 72 15.21 15.29 8.45
C LEU A 72 16.66 15.73 8.38
N ALA A 73 16.93 16.84 7.70
CA ALA A 73 18.29 17.39 7.62
C ALA A 73 18.85 17.74 9.00
N GLU A 74 18.03 18.33 9.89
CA GLU A 74 18.43 18.63 11.27
C GLU A 74 18.66 17.35 12.11
N THR A 75 17.85 16.31 11.91
CA THR A 75 18.03 15.03 12.61
C THR A 75 19.30 14.33 12.15
N MET A 76 19.61 14.36 10.84
CA MET A 76 20.83 13.76 10.28
C MET A 76 22.11 14.34 10.91
N LYS A 77 22.13 15.64 11.24
CA LYS A 77 23.27 16.28 11.91
C LYS A 77 23.56 15.70 13.30
N LYS A 78 22.55 15.12 13.95
CA LYS A 78 22.66 14.51 15.29
C LYS A 78 22.97 13.02 15.26
N GLY A 79 22.93 12.41 14.08
CA GLY A 79 23.16 10.98 13.87
C GLY A 79 21.94 10.25 13.31
N THR A 80 22.18 9.15 12.63
CA THR A 80 21.16 8.39 11.91
C THR A 80 20.81 7.06 12.57
N SER A 81 21.68 6.58 13.48
CA SER A 81 21.47 5.37 14.28
C SER A 81 22.37 5.42 15.51
N PHE A 82 21.85 5.05 16.68
CA PHE A 82 22.59 5.17 17.95
C PHE A 82 22.92 3.82 18.59
N GLY A 83 22.33 2.70 18.12
CA GLY A 83 22.45 1.40 18.81
C GLY A 83 21.82 1.41 20.21
N ALA A 84 21.01 2.42 20.52
CA ALA A 84 20.34 2.65 21.81
C ALA A 84 18.98 3.32 21.54
N PRO A 85 17.99 3.16 22.46
CA PRO A 85 16.70 3.84 22.35
C PRO A 85 16.86 5.36 22.31
N CYS A 86 15.97 6.04 21.55
CA CYS A 86 15.94 7.50 21.47
C CYS A 86 14.55 8.05 21.84
N LEU A 87 14.50 9.29 22.32
CA LEU A 87 13.25 9.94 22.76
C LEU A 87 12.20 10.06 21.63
N PHE A 88 12.60 10.06 20.37
CA PHE A 88 11.67 10.09 19.25
C PHE A 88 10.82 8.83 19.16
N GLU A 89 11.32 7.68 19.63
CA GLU A 89 10.54 6.45 19.72
C GLU A 89 9.35 6.62 20.68
N ASN A 90 9.60 7.20 21.87
CA ASN A 90 8.54 7.46 22.84
C ASN A 90 7.51 8.42 22.27
N THR A 91 7.95 9.54 21.70
CA THR A 91 7.05 10.53 21.08
C THR A 91 6.19 9.92 19.99
N LEU A 92 6.77 9.13 19.08
CA LEU A 92 6.00 8.49 18.01
C LEU A 92 5.06 7.41 18.55
N ALA A 93 5.50 6.62 19.55
CA ALA A 93 4.65 5.61 20.18
C ALA A 93 3.42 6.25 20.86
N GLU A 94 3.59 7.34 21.59
CA GLU A 94 2.49 8.10 22.22
C GLU A 94 1.52 8.63 21.16
N MET A 95 2.02 9.18 20.06
CA MET A 95 1.18 9.65 18.95
C MET A 95 0.38 8.52 18.31
N VAL A 96 0.99 7.36 18.06
CA VAL A 96 0.32 6.19 17.47
C VAL A 96 -0.74 5.62 18.41
N ILE A 97 -0.43 5.49 19.71
CA ILE A 97 -1.37 4.99 20.72
C ILE A 97 -2.55 5.97 20.88
N SER A 98 -2.29 7.26 20.88
CA SER A 98 -3.35 8.28 20.93
C SER A 98 -4.26 8.25 19.70
N ALA A 99 -3.68 8.02 18.50
CA ALA A 99 -4.44 7.94 17.25
C ALA A 99 -5.30 6.66 17.15
N VAL A 100 -4.88 5.58 17.80
CA VAL A 100 -5.55 4.26 17.73
C VAL A 100 -5.83 3.77 19.14
N PRO A 101 -6.92 4.18 19.79
CA PRO A 101 -7.18 3.93 21.21
C PRO A 101 -7.24 2.46 21.65
N SER A 102 -7.41 1.54 20.69
CA SER A 102 -7.34 0.09 20.96
C SER A 102 -5.93 -0.41 21.21
N LEU A 103 -4.89 0.36 20.85
CA LEU A 103 -3.50 0.00 21.08
C LEU A 103 -3.06 0.45 22.48
N LYS A 104 -2.41 -0.46 23.22
CA LYS A 104 -1.79 -0.17 24.52
C LYS A 104 -0.27 -0.11 24.44
N MET A 105 0.30 -0.77 23.44
CA MET A 105 1.74 -0.87 23.22
C MET A 105 2.05 -0.89 21.74
N VAL A 106 3.20 -0.36 21.37
CA VAL A 106 3.71 -0.32 19.99
C VAL A 106 5.09 -0.93 19.91
N ARG A 107 5.34 -1.69 18.86
CA ARG A 107 6.68 -2.15 18.48
C ARG A 107 7.00 -1.61 17.10
N PHE A 108 8.07 -0.85 16.98
CA PHE A 108 8.57 -0.39 15.70
C PHE A 108 9.41 -1.45 15.01
N VAL A 109 9.24 -1.55 13.71
CA VAL A 109 10.01 -2.43 12.80
C VAL A 109 10.29 -1.67 11.50
N ASN A 110 11.16 -2.21 10.63
CA ASN A 110 11.59 -1.47 9.43
C ASN A 110 10.71 -1.74 8.20
N SER A 111 9.85 -2.76 8.24
CA SER A 111 9.01 -3.12 7.09
C SER A 111 7.71 -3.79 7.51
N GLY A 112 6.74 -3.80 6.58
CA GLY A 112 5.50 -4.58 6.73
C GLY A 112 5.77 -6.09 6.84
N THR A 113 6.81 -6.61 6.18
CA THR A 113 7.24 -8.00 6.32
C THR A 113 7.62 -8.34 7.75
N GLU A 114 8.47 -7.51 8.38
CA GLU A 114 8.86 -7.71 9.78
C GLU A 114 7.66 -7.63 10.72
N ALA A 115 6.74 -6.69 10.49
CA ALA A 115 5.51 -6.57 11.28
C ALA A 115 4.64 -7.83 11.13
N CYS A 116 4.43 -8.32 9.92
CA CYS A 116 3.62 -9.51 9.66
C CYS A 116 4.26 -10.79 10.21
N MET A 117 5.58 -10.94 10.10
CA MET A 117 6.31 -12.05 10.75
C MET A 117 6.14 -12.02 12.28
N GLY A 118 6.22 -10.83 12.86
CA GLY A 118 6.04 -10.63 14.29
C GLY A 118 4.63 -10.99 14.73
N VAL A 119 3.62 -10.45 14.08
CA VAL A 119 2.21 -10.68 14.45
C VAL A 119 1.77 -12.11 14.22
N LEU A 120 2.30 -12.81 13.20
CA LEU A 120 2.03 -14.23 12.97
C LEU A 120 2.47 -15.09 14.16
N ARG A 121 3.71 -14.90 14.64
CA ARG A 121 4.22 -15.62 15.81
C ARG A 121 3.45 -15.27 17.08
N LEU A 122 3.12 -13.99 17.25
CA LEU A 122 2.33 -13.53 18.38
C LEU A 122 0.94 -14.19 18.40
N ALA A 123 0.26 -14.22 17.25
CA ALA A 123 -1.07 -14.82 17.14
C ALA A 123 -1.05 -16.33 17.47
N ARG A 124 -0.10 -17.06 16.92
CA ARG A 124 0.08 -18.49 17.18
C ARG A 124 0.38 -18.77 18.66
N ALA A 125 1.31 -18.00 19.23
CA ALA A 125 1.68 -18.16 20.65
C ALA A 125 0.54 -17.79 21.60
N PHE A 126 -0.24 -16.75 21.28
CA PHE A 126 -1.37 -16.33 22.10
C PHE A 126 -2.52 -17.32 22.05
N ALA A 127 -2.90 -17.76 20.85
CA ALA A 127 -4.02 -18.66 20.63
C ALA A 127 -3.69 -20.14 20.96
N GLY A 128 -2.41 -20.52 21.02
CA GLY A 128 -1.97 -21.90 21.13
C GLY A 128 -2.36 -22.75 19.89
N ARG A 129 -2.49 -22.13 18.72
CA ARG A 129 -3.01 -22.74 17.49
C ARG A 129 -2.08 -22.46 16.32
N PRO A 130 -1.87 -23.42 15.37
CA PRO A 130 -0.88 -23.25 14.31
C PRO A 130 -1.39 -22.51 13.08
N LYS A 131 -2.67 -22.65 12.70
CA LYS A 131 -3.20 -22.20 11.42
C LYS A 131 -3.62 -20.73 11.42
N ILE A 132 -3.47 -20.12 10.26
CA ILE A 132 -4.00 -18.78 9.97
C ILE A 132 -4.80 -18.80 8.67
N ILE A 133 -5.77 -17.90 8.57
CA ILE A 133 -6.45 -17.59 7.30
C ILE A 133 -5.91 -16.27 6.77
N LYS A 134 -5.51 -16.24 5.49
CA LYS A 134 -5.24 -15.04 4.72
C LYS A 134 -6.14 -15.00 3.48
N PHE A 135 -6.25 -13.82 2.86
CA PHE A 135 -7.04 -13.70 1.62
C PHE A 135 -6.15 -13.74 0.38
N GLU A 136 -6.67 -14.35 -0.69
CA GLU A 136 -6.04 -14.36 -2.01
C GLU A 136 -5.85 -12.92 -2.50
N GLY A 137 -4.69 -12.65 -3.07
CA GLY A 137 -4.33 -11.31 -3.53
C GLY A 137 -3.85 -10.34 -2.45
N CYS A 138 -4.11 -10.60 -1.15
CA CYS A 138 -3.55 -9.80 -0.06
C CYS A 138 -2.05 -10.06 0.12
N SER A 139 -1.29 -8.99 0.32
CA SER A 139 0.14 -9.05 0.61
C SER A 139 0.42 -8.83 2.10
N HIS A 140 1.22 -9.72 2.67
CA HIS A 140 1.69 -9.62 4.06
C HIS A 140 3.23 -9.67 4.13
N GLY A 141 3.88 -9.11 3.11
CA GLY A 141 5.33 -9.14 2.95
C GLY A 141 5.81 -10.46 2.34
N HIS A 142 7.11 -10.72 2.42
CA HIS A 142 7.77 -11.84 1.75
C HIS A 142 8.29 -12.93 2.70
N ALA A 143 7.70 -13.05 3.90
CA ALA A 143 7.97 -14.20 4.77
C ALA A 143 7.28 -15.47 4.22
N ASP A 144 7.98 -16.60 4.22
CA ASP A 144 7.54 -17.87 3.63
C ASP A 144 6.07 -18.23 3.93
N PRO A 145 5.57 -18.17 5.18
CA PRO A 145 4.17 -18.51 5.47
C PRO A 145 3.12 -17.69 4.71
N PHE A 146 3.48 -16.52 4.21
CA PHE A 146 2.55 -15.63 3.48
C PHE A 146 2.67 -15.72 1.96
N LEU A 147 3.65 -16.46 1.42
CA LEU A 147 3.92 -16.56 -0.01
C LEU A 147 3.08 -17.65 -0.71
N VAL A 148 1.85 -17.81 -0.27
CA VAL A 148 0.83 -18.65 -0.90
C VAL A 148 -0.30 -17.75 -1.40
N LYS A 149 -0.70 -17.91 -2.67
CA LYS A 149 -1.72 -17.09 -3.35
C LYS A 149 -1.61 -15.59 -3.02
N ALA A 150 -0.38 -15.07 -3.01
CA ALA A 150 -0.07 -13.70 -2.65
C ALA A 150 -0.40 -12.71 -3.79
N GLY A 151 -0.36 -11.40 -3.48
CA GLY A 151 -0.82 -10.33 -4.36
C GLY A 151 0.14 -9.90 -5.47
N SER A 152 0.26 -8.59 -5.73
CA SER A 152 0.84 -7.94 -6.92
C SER A 152 2.21 -8.47 -7.35
N GLY A 153 3.14 -8.72 -6.44
CA GLY A 153 4.47 -9.20 -6.77
C GLY A 153 4.45 -10.56 -7.48
N ILE A 154 3.70 -11.53 -6.96
CA ILE A 154 3.55 -12.87 -7.56
C ILE A 154 2.67 -12.80 -8.80
N ALA A 155 1.58 -12.05 -8.78
CA ALA A 155 0.71 -11.86 -9.93
C ALA A 155 1.45 -11.21 -11.12
N THR A 156 2.33 -10.25 -10.85
CA THR A 156 3.17 -9.59 -11.86
C THR A 156 4.20 -10.53 -12.48
N LEU A 157 4.72 -11.49 -11.72
CA LEU A 157 5.67 -12.49 -12.20
C LEU A 157 4.99 -13.70 -12.87
N GLY A 158 3.66 -13.83 -12.77
CA GLY A 158 2.91 -14.96 -13.32
C GLY A 158 3.21 -16.29 -12.64
N LEU A 159 3.75 -16.28 -11.43
CA LEU A 159 4.11 -17.48 -10.67
C LEU A 159 2.93 -17.93 -9.80
N PRO A 160 2.57 -19.23 -9.80
CA PRO A 160 1.48 -19.73 -8.96
C PRO A 160 1.81 -19.71 -7.46
N ASP A 161 3.08 -19.98 -7.11
CA ASP A 161 3.65 -19.91 -5.76
C ASP A 161 5.11 -19.46 -5.86
N SER A 162 5.66 -18.88 -4.80
CA SER A 162 7.05 -18.40 -4.82
C SER A 162 8.04 -19.58 -4.87
N PRO A 163 8.89 -19.67 -5.91
CA PRO A 163 9.94 -20.69 -5.98
C PRO A 163 10.85 -20.63 -4.75
N GLY A 164 11.23 -21.80 -4.24
CA GLY A 164 12.13 -21.91 -3.08
C GLY A 164 11.41 -21.90 -1.72
N VAL A 165 10.10 -21.66 -1.66
CA VAL A 165 9.32 -21.76 -0.42
C VAL A 165 8.96 -23.23 -0.18
N PRO A 166 9.42 -23.85 0.93
CA PRO A 166 9.09 -25.24 1.22
C PRO A 166 7.60 -25.38 1.61
N LYS A 167 6.94 -26.46 1.18
CA LYS A 167 5.53 -26.71 1.49
C LYS A 167 5.23 -26.69 2.99
N ALA A 168 6.15 -27.13 3.82
CA ALA A 168 6.00 -27.09 5.29
C ALA A 168 5.88 -25.68 5.84
N ALA A 169 6.44 -24.66 5.19
CA ALA A 169 6.33 -23.26 5.63
C ALA A 169 4.93 -22.67 5.39
N THR A 170 4.19 -23.21 4.42
CA THR A 170 2.85 -22.71 4.02
C THR A 170 1.70 -23.62 4.43
N SER A 171 1.98 -24.85 4.94
CA SER A 171 0.96 -25.87 5.28
C SER A 171 -0.09 -25.37 6.28
N ASP A 172 0.29 -24.47 7.17
CA ASP A 172 -0.59 -23.89 8.18
C ASP A 172 -1.22 -22.56 7.76
N THR A 173 -1.09 -22.18 6.48
CA THR A 173 -1.70 -20.98 5.93
C THR A 173 -2.86 -21.33 5.01
N LEU A 174 -4.07 -21.13 5.51
CA LEU A 174 -5.30 -21.31 4.77
C LEU A 174 -5.59 -20.06 3.94
N THR A 175 -6.20 -20.22 2.77
CA THR A 175 -6.55 -19.12 1.88
C THR A 175 -8.05 -19.08 1.60
N ALA A 176 -8.63 -17.89 1.60
CA ALA A 176 -10.02 -17.64 1.22
C ALA A 176 -10.11 -16.51 0.18
N PRO A 177 -11.12 -16.51 -0.70
CA PRO A 177 -11.41 -15.32 -1.52
C PRO A 177 -11.80 -14.14 -0.64
N TYR A 178 -11.36 -12.94 -1.01
CA TYR A 178 -11.80 -11.72 -0.34
C TYR A 178 -13.30 -11.49 -0.62
N ASN A 179 -14.03 -10.91 0.34
CA ASN A 179 -15.49 -10.71 0.31
C ASN A 179 -16.34 -12.00 0.31
N ASP A 180 -15.75 -13.17 0.57
CA ASP A 180 -16.47 -14.44 0.67
C ASP A 180 -16.56 -14.95 2.12
N ILE A 181 -17.67 -14.61 2.79
CA ILE A 181 -17.94 -15.04 4.17
C ILE A 181 -18.18 -16.56 4.24
N SER A 182 -18.74 -17.16 3.19
CA SER A 182 -19.07 -18.59 3.19
C SER A 182 -17.80 -19.45 3.24
N SER A 183 -16.80 -19.12 2.44
CA SER A 183 -15.49 -19.77 2.48
C SER A 183 -14.83 -19.69 3.85
N ILE A 184 -14.92 -18.53 4.53
CA ILE A 184 -14.37 -18.38 5.88
C ILE A 184 -15.06 -19.31 6.87
N LYS A 185 -16.40 -19.37 6.84
CA LYS A 185 -17.17 -20.28 7.72
C LYS A 185 -16.79 -21.73 7.49
N SER A 186 -16.70 -22.18 6.23
CA SER A 186 -16.30 -23.54 5.89
C SER A 186 -14.91 -23.88 6.43
N LEU A 187 -13.95 -22.95 6.34
CA LEU A 187 -12.62 -23.16 6.91
C LEU A 187 -12.64 -23.29 8.44
N PHE A 188 -13.47 -22.55 9.14
CA PHE A 188 -13.63 -22.72 10.59
C PHE A 188 -14.37 -24.02 10.96
N GLU A 189 -15.27 -24.50 10.13
CA GLU A 189 -15.92 -25.79 10.32
C GLU A 189 -14.96 -26.97 10.12
N GLU A 190 -14.12 -26.89 9.09
CA GLU A 190 -13.12 -27.90 8.76
C GLU A 190 -11.95 -27.95 9.77
N HIS A 191 -11.48 -26.78 10.21
CA HIS A 191 -10.29 -26.63 11.07
C HIS A 191 -10.59 -26.12 12.49
N LYS A 192 -11.80 -26.22 12.93
CA LYS A 192 -12.39 -25.74 14.23
C LYS A 192 -11.41 -25.03 15.18
N VAL A 193 -10.70 -25.78 16.03
CA VAL A 193 -9.81 -25.26 17.08
C VAL A 193 -8.36 -25.04 16.65
N GLU A 194 -8.06 -25.14 15.37
CA GLU A 194 -6.68 -25.00 14.86
C GLU A 194 -6.35 -23.60 14.37
N ILE A 195 -7.36 -22.75 14.08
CA ILE A 195 -7.16 -21.43 13.51
C ILE A 195 -6.84 -20.42 14.62
N ALA A 196 -5.63 -19.89 14.58
CA ALA A 196 -5.15 -18.85 15.50
C ALA A 196 -5.68 -17.46 15.13
N ALA A 197 -5.73 -17.14 13.84
CA ALA A 197 -6.08 -15.80 13.38
C ALA A 197 -6.57 -15.75 11.94
N ILE A 198 -7.30 -14.68 11.63
CA ILE A 198 -7.48 -14.16 10.27
C ILE A 198 -6.62 -12.91 10.12
N ILE A 199 -5.84 -12.83 9.04
CA ILE A 199 -5.09 -11.64 8.65
C ILE A 199 -5.57 -11.12 7.30
N LEU A 200 -5.85 -9.81 7.20
CA LEU A 200 -6.29 -9.18 5.95
C LEU A 200 -5.80 -7.74 5.81
N GLU A 201 -5.76 -7.27 4.57
CA GLU A 201 -5.77 -5.84 4.25
C GLU A 201 -7.22 -5.35 4.35
N PRO A 202 -7.58 -4.37 5.22
CA PRO A 202 -8.97 -3.89 5.34
C PRO A 202 -9.54 -3.29 4.06
N VAL A 203 -8.69 -2.74 3.20
CA VAL A 203 -8.91 -2.48 1.78
C VAL A 203 -7.74 -3.11 1.07
N VAL A 204 -8.01 -4.01 0.14
CA VAL A 204 -6.94 -4.66 -0.62
C VAL A 204 -6.30 -3.66 -1.55
N GLY A 205 -4.97 -3.57 -1.51
CA GLY A 205 -4.19 -2.67 -2.35
C GLY A 205 -3.12 -3.37 -3.19
N ASN A 206 -2.91 -4.67 -2.95
CA ASN A 206 -1.93 -5.49 -3.67
C ASN A 206 -2.57 -6.44 -4.70
N ALA A 207 -3.86 -6.30 -4.95
CA ALA A 207 -4.59 -6.95 -6.04
C ALA A 207 -5.41 -5.92 -6.86
N GLY A 208 -4.95 -4.68 -6.86
CA GLY A 208 -5.67 -3.48 -7.22
C GLY A 208 -6.49 -2.96 -6.03
N PHE A 209 -7.27 -1.92 -6.24
CA PHE A 209 -8.12 -1.33 -5.22
C PHE A 209 -9.41 -2.15 -5.08
N ILE A 210 -9.51 -2.97 -4.03
CA ILE A 210 -10.72 -3.76 -3.75
C ILE A 210 -11.20 -3.44 -2.33
N PRO A 211 -12.26 -2.65 -2.19
CA PRO A 211 -12.86 -2.34 -0.89
C PRO A 211 -13.59 -3.56 -0.32
N PRO A 212 -13.75 -3.64 1.01
CA PRO A 212 -14.62 -4.64 1.62
C PRO A 212 -16.07 -4.36 1.27
N GLU A 213 -16.83 -5.42 0.99
CA GLU A 213 -18.28 -5.32 0.86
C GLU A 213 -18.94 -4.93 2.18
N GLN A 214 -20.16 -4.40 2.08
CA GLN A 214 -20.92 -4.03 3.26
C GLN A 214 -21.06 -5.23 4.21
N LYS A 215 -20.75 -5.02 5.48
CA LYS A 215 -20.77 -6.02 6.56
C LYS A 215 -19.68 -7.09 6.52
N PHE A 216 -18.80 -7.15 5.49
CA PHE A 216 -17.76 -8.18 5.40
C PHE A 216 -16.80 -8.14 6.62
N LEU A 217 -16.25 -6.98 6.94
CA LEU A 217 -15.36 -6.82 8.10
C LEU A 217 -16.05 -7.10 9.44
N ALA A 218 -17.32 -6.70 9.58
CA ALA A 218 -18.11 -6.97 10.77
C ALA A 218 -18.39 -8.48 10.93
N ALA A 219 -18.67 -9.17 9.81
CA ALA A 219 -18.87 -10.62 9.82
C ALA A 219 -17.57 -11.37 10.21
N ILE A 220 -16.42 -10.96 9.66
CA ILE A 220 -15.13 -11.55 10.06
C ILE A 220 -14.85 -11.31 11.54
N ARG A 221 -15.10 -10.09 12.04
CA ARG A 221 -14.94 -9.79 13.47
C ARG A 221 -15.77 -10.73 14.34
N LYS A 222 -17.03 -10.90 13.99
CA LYS A 222 -17.95 -11.81 14.69
C LYS A 222 -17.48 -13.27 14.64
N ILE A 223 -17.12 -13.76 13.45
CA ILE A 223 -16.64 -15.15 13.28
C ILE A 223 -15.37 -15.40 14.11
N THR A 224 -14.42 -14.49 14.09
CA THR A 224 -13.19 -14.64 14.88
C THR A 224 -13.50 -14.67 16.39
N GLU A 225 -14.40 -13.84 16.87
CA GLU A 225 -14.82 -13.78 18.27
C GLU A 225 -15.51 -15.07 18.72
N GLU A 226 -16.48 -15.56 17.94
CA GLU A 226 -17.23 -16.80 18.21
C GLU A 226 -16.32 -18.04 18.24
N ASN A 227 -15.23 -18.04 17.48
CA ASN A 227 -14.28 -19.16 17.40
C ASN A 227 -13.01 -18.98 18.26
N GLY A 228 -12.91 -17.91 19.04
CA GLY A 228 -11.72 -17.62 19.85
C GLY A 228 -10.44 -17.44 19.03
N ALA A 229 -10.57 -16.98 17.80
CA ALA A 229 -9.48 -16.62 16.90
C ALA A 229 -9.22 -15.11 16.93
N LEU A 230 -8.01 -14.70 16.53
CA LEU A 230 -7.66 -13.29 16.46
C LEU A 230 -8.03 -12.69 15.10
N LEU A 231 -8.38 -11.41 15.10
CA LEU A 231 -8.49 -10.61 13.88
C LEU A 231 -7.27 -9.69 13.76
N ILE A 232 -6.57 -9.74 12.63
CA ILE A 232 -5.37 -8.95 12.37
C ILE A 232 -5.61 -8.07 11.15
N PHE A 233 -5.61 -6.76 11.36
CA PHE A 233 -5.62 -5.80 10.26
C PHE A 233 -4.17 -5.45 9.84
N ASN A 234 -3.78 -5.89 8.65
CA ASN A 234 -2.59 -5.37 7.99
C ASN A 234 -2.92 -3.97 7.46
N LYS A 235 -2.49 -2.96 8.19
CA LYS A 235 -2.74 -1.54 7.88
C LYS A 235 -1.51 -0.85 7.26
N VAL A 236 -0.61 -1.58 6.61
CA VAL A 236 0.57 -0.98 5.95
C VAL A 236 0.16 0.09 4.95
N MET A 237 -0.89 -0.15 4.16
CA MET A 237 -1.43 0.84 3.22
C MET A 237 -2.52 1.72 3.83
N THR A 238 -3.37 1.18 4.70
CA THR A 238 -4.59 1.85 5.20
C THR A 238 -4.41 2.59 6.53
N GLY A 239 -3.29 2.35 7.24
CA GLY A 239 -2.96 3.06 8.48
C GLY A 239 -2.68 4.54 8.22
N PHE A 240 -3.30 5.43 8.99
CA PHE A 240 -3.20 6.89 8.82
C PHE A 240 -3.56 7.42 7.41
N ARG A 241 -4.11 6.57 6.55
CA ARG A 241 -4.48 6.93 5.18
C ARG A 241 -5.98 7.15 5.02
N LEU A 242 -6.80 6.23 5.55
CA LEU A 242 -8.25 6.31 5.43
C LEU A 242 -8.87 7.24 6.50
N ALA A 243 -8.25 7.30 7.65
CA ALA A 243 -8.55 8.19 8.77
C ALA A 243 -7.29 8.31 9.63
N TYR A 244 -7.28 9.18 10.64
CA TYR A 244 -6.14 9.32 11.53
C TYR A 244 -5.89 8.05 12.37
N GLY A 245 -6.94 7.33 12.81
CA GLY A 245 -6.84 5.99 13.39
C GLY A 245 -6.79 4.86 12.36
N GLY A 246 -6.70 5.20 11.06
CA GLY A 246 -6.64 4.25 9.94
C GLY A 246 -7.94 3.53 9.65
N ALA A 247 -7.86 2.37 9.01
CA ALA A 247 -9.04 1.58 8.62
C ALA A 247 -9.94 1.19 9.79
N GLN A 248 -9.40 0.99 10.97
CA GLN A 248 -10.16 0.66 12.18
C GLN A 248 -11.16 1.78 12.52
N GLU A 249 -10.72 3.03 12.51
CA GLU A 249 -11.58 4.19 12.72
C GLU A 249 -12.57 4.35 11.57
N TYR A 250 -12.08 4.28 10.33
CA TYR A 250 -12.89 4.50 9.14
C TYR A 250 -14.07 3.52 9.04
N PHE A 251 -13.85 2.23 9.31
CA PHE A 251 -14.90 1.19 9.24
C PHE A 251 -15.61 0.96 10.57
N GLY A 252 -15.20 1.58 11.66
CA GLY A 252 -15.75 1.36 12.99
C GLY A 252 -15.55 -0.07 13.51
N ILE A 253 -14.54 -0.80 13.02
CA ILE A 253 -14.24 -2.19 13.39
C ILE A 253 -12.94 -2.25 14.19
N THR A 254 -13.03 -2.63 15.44
CA THR A 254 -11.85 -2.80 16.31
C THR A 254 -11.42 -4.27 16.31
N PRO A 255 -10.23 -4.61 15.78
CA PRO A 255 -9.59 -5.89 16.04
C PRO A 255 -9.39 -6.06 17.56
N GLY A 256 -9.40 -7.30 18.06
CA GLY A 256 -9.27 -7.57 19.49
C GLY A 256 -7.98 -6.97 20.07
N GLN A 257 -8.01 -6.61 21.37
CA GLN A 257 -6.84 -6.15 22.11
C GLN A 257 -6.17 -7.36 22.76
N HIS A 258 -4.95 -7.68 22.32
CA HIS A 258 -4.19 -8.81 22.87
C HIS A 258 -2.74 -8.39 23.10
N SER A 259 -2.17 -8.87 24.19
CA SER A 259 -0.76 -8.67 24.54
C SER A 259 -0.08 -10.01 24.78
N GLY A 260 1.16 -10.13 24.36
CA GLY A 260 1.98 -11.31 24.57
C GLY A 260 3.47 -10.99 24.54
N LYS A 261 4.28 -11.88 25.09
CA LYS A 261 5.75 -11.78 25.01
C LYS A 261 6.22 -12.43 23.72
N LEU A 262 6.91 -11.68 22.89
CA LEU A 262 7.47 -12.17 21.64
C LEU A 262 8.85 -11.58 21.40
N LEU A 263 9.78 -12.42 20.92
CA LEU A 263 11.07 -11.93 20.44
C LEU A 263 10.89 -11.32 19.03
N VAL A 264 11.07 -10.00 18.96
CA VAL A 264 11.19 -9.27 17.71
C VAL A 264 12.43 -8.41 17.82
N THR A 265 13.37 -8.61 16.90
CA THR A 265 14.62 -7.83 16.83
C THR A 265 14.74 -7.20 15.45
N GLY A 266 15.29 -6.00 15.41
CA GLY A 266 15.56 -5.27 14.15
C GLY A 266 16.59 -4.18 14.42
N THR A 267 17.79 -4.32 13.85
CA THR A 267 18.93 -3.46 14.13
C THR A 267 18.65 -1.97 13.90
N LEU A 268 17.88 -1.64 12.88
CA LEU A 268 17.52 -0.24 12.55
C LEU A 268 16.12 0.15 12.99
N SER A 269 15.41 -0.70 13.72
CA SER A 269 14.09 -0.38 14.24
C SER A 269 14.20 0.77 15.27
N GLY A 270 13.30 1.76 15.13
CA GLY A 270 13.34 2.95 16.00
C GLY A 270 14.42 3.98 15.65
N ASN A 271 15.06 3.87 14.49
CA ASN A 271 16.10 4.82 14.12
C ASN A 271 15.58 6.27 14.05
N PRO A 272 16.41 7.28 14.40
CA PRO A 272 15.97 8.67 14.52
C PRO A 272 15.34 9.25 13.24
N LEU A 273 15.81 8.86 12.06
CA LEU A 273 15.25 9.38 10.80
C LEU A 273 13.84 8.89 10.56
N ALA A 274 13.60 7.59 10.75
CA ALA A 274 12.27 6.99 10.59
C ALA A 274 11.29 7.56 11.64
N MET A 275 11.73 7.70 12.90
CA MET A 275 10.90 8.27 13.96
C MET A 275 10.57 9.75 13.70
N THR A 276 11.54 10.54 13.29
CA THR A 276 11.32 11.96 12.91
C THR A 276 10.33 12.06 11.74
N THR A 277 10.48 11.22 10.72
CA THR A 277 9.56 11.19 9.57
C THR A 277 8.14 10.87 10.01
N GLY A 278 7.97 9.83 10.84
CA GLY A 278 6.68 9.44 11.41
C GLY A 278 6.03 10.57 12.20
N ILE A 279 6.75 11.20 13.13
CA ILE A 279 6.26 12.30 13.95
C ILE A 279 5.77 13.47 13.08
N HIS A 280 6.57 13.90 12.11
CA HIS A 280 6.19 15.03 11.25
C HIS A 280 5.03 14.69 10.30
N THR A 281 4.96 13.46 9.79
CA THR A 281 3.85 12.98 8.97
C THR A 281 2.55 12.99 9.78
N LEU A 282 2.55 12.41 10.98
CA LEU A 282 1.36 12.36 11.82
C LEU A 282 0.90 13.75 12.26
N LYS A 283 1.83 14.63 12.66
CA LYS A 283 1.49 16.04 12.96
C LYS A 283 0.82 16.73 11.78
N ARG A 284 1.27 16.47 10.56
CA ARG A 284 0.66 17.08 9.38
C ARG A 284 -0.74 16.52 9.10
N LEU A 285 -0.93 15.21 9.26
CA LEU A 285 -2.23 14.55 9.08
C LEU A 285 -3.27 14.94 10.15
N GLN A 286 -2.84 15.39 11.34
CA GLN A 286 -3.73 15.93 12.39
C GLN A 286 -4.33 17.30 12.03
N GLY A 287 -3.79 17.97 11.02
CA GLY A 287 -4.30 19.29 10.60
C GLY A 287 -5.79 19.21 10.23
N PRO A 288 -6.61 20.18 10.65
CA PRO A 288 -8.02 20.24 10.29
C PRO A 288 -8.22 20.16 8.78
N GLY A 289 -9.20 19.37 8.32
CA GLY A 289 -9.51 19.21 6.90
C GLY A 289 -8.54 18.35 6.09
N SER A 290 -7.50 17.76 6.71
CA SER A 290 -6.52 16.92 5.98
C SER A 290 -7.17 15.77 5.24
N TYR A 291 -8.08 15.05 5.89
CA TYR A 291 -8.76 13.91 5.27
C TYR A 291 -9.89 14.34 4.31
N ASP A 292 -10.52 15.48 4.54
CA ASP A 292 -11.51 16.03 3.61
C ASP A 292 -10.84 16.49 2.32
N HIS A 293 -9.65 17.10 2.43
CA HIS A 293 -8.83 17.44 1.26
C HIS A 293 -8.44 16.17 0.47
N LEU A 294 -7.94 15.12 1.15
CA LEU A 294 -7.61 13.86 0.49
C LEU A 294 -8.81 13.22 -0.19
N ASP A 295 -9.97 13.24 0.45
CA ASP A 295 -11.21 12.71 -0.10
C ASP A 295 -11.61 13.46 -1.38
N LYS A 296 -11.60 14.79 -1.31
CA LYS A 296 -11.94 15.66 -2.43
C LYS A 296 -11.04 15.42 -3.63
N ILE A 297 -9.72 15.57 -3.48
CA ILE A 297 -8.78 15.46 -4.61
C ILE A 297 -8.71 14.07 -5.20
N THR A 298 -8.90 13.03 -4.38
CA THR A 298 -8.92 11.65 -4.87
C THR A 298 -10.22 11.34 -5.60
N GLY A 299 -11.35 11.87 -5.10
CA GLY A 299 -12.64 11.77 -5.78
C GLY A 299 -12.62 12.44 -7.14
N GLU A 300 -12.12 13.67 -7.23
CA GLU A 300 -11.95 14.40 -8.49
C GLU A 300 -11.06 13.62 -9.48
N LEU A 301 -9.94 13.09 -9.00
CA LEU A 301 -9.00 12.30 -9.80
C LEU A 301 -9.65 11.03 -10.39
N ILE A 302 -10.25 10.20 -9.54
CA ILE A 302 -10.78 8.92 -10.01
C ILE A 302 -12.03 9.10 -10.87
N GLN A 303 -12.89 10.09 -10.52
CA GLN A 303 -14.05 10.42 -11.34
C GLN A 303 -13.63 10.86 -12.74
N GLY A 304 -12.65 11.75 -12.85
CA GLY A 304 -12.16 12.21 -14.17
C GLY A 304 -11.55 11.08 -15.00
N ILE A 305 -10.85 10.12 -14.38
CA ILE A 305 -10.33 8.93 -15.09
C ILE A 305 -11.48 8.05 -15.62
N LEU A 306 -12.50 7.80 -14.79
CA LEU A 306 -13.65 6.97 -15.17
C LEU A 306 -14.54 7.64 -16.22
N ASP A 307 -14.75 8.96 -16.11
CA ASP A 307 -15.51 9.74 -17.10
C ASP A 307 -14.80 9.74 -18.46
N ALA A 308 -13.49 9.94 -18.50
CA ALA A 308 -12.70 9.81 -19.70
C ALA A 308 -12.83 8.42 -20.34
N GLY A 309 -12.85 7.35 -19.53
CA GLY A 309 -13.13 5.99 -20.00
C GLY A 309 -14.49 5.88 -20.67
N LYS A 310 -15.53 6.39 -20.02
CA LYS A 310 -16.88 6.37 -20.53
C LYS A 310 -17.03 7.17 -21.84
N GLU A 311 -16.47 8.38 -21.90
CA GLU A 311 -16.52 9.26 -23.07
C GLU A 311 -15.78 8.68 -24.29
N THR A 312 -14.74 7.90 -24.06
CA THR A 312 -13.95 7.26 -25.11
C THR A 312 -14.40 5.83 -25.44
N GLY A 313 -15.49 5.34 -24.80
CA GLY A 313 -16.06 4.01 -25.05
C GLY A 313 -15.26 2.85 -24.45
N HIS A 314 -14.44 3.12 -23.43
CA HIS A 314 -13.69 2.10 -22.72
C HIS A 314 -14.43 1.66 -21.47
N ALA A 315 -14.64 0.35 -21.32
CA ALA A 315 -15.14 -0.24 -20.10
C ALA A 315 -14.13 -0.08 -18.98
N MET A 316 -14.49 0.71 -17.97
CA MET A 316 -13.66 0.96 -16.79
C MET A 316 -14.52 0.99 -15.54
N CYS A 317 -14.02 0.36 -14.47
CA CYS A 317 -14.59 0.49 -13.13
C CYS A 317 -13.50 0.82 -12.12
N GLY A 318 -13.86 1.39 -11.00
CA GLY A 318 -12.91 1.77 -9.96
C GLY A 318 -13.58 2.55 -8.84
N GLY A 319 -12.77 3.09 -7.97
CA GLY A 319 -13.25 3.87 -6.86
C GLY A 319 -12.14 4.35 -5.96
N TYR A 320 -12.51 4.95 -4.85
CA TYR A 320 -11.57 5.48 -3.88
C TYR A 320 -12.13 5.43 -2.45
N ILE A 321 -11.23 5.50 -1.50
CA ILE A 321 -11.50 5.75 -0.10
C ILE A 321 -10.44 6.72 0.40
N ARG A 322 -10.84 7.96 0.68
CA ARG A 322 -9.91 9.02 1.09
C ARG A 322 -8.73 9.15 0.12
N GLY A 323 -7.50 9.03 0.61
CA GLY A 323 -6.28 9.13 -0.19
C GLY A 323 -5.84 7.83 -0.88
N MET A 324 -6.71 6.83 -1.04
CA MET A 324 -6.43 5.56 -1.70
C MET A 324 -7.44 5.31 -2.81
N PHE A 325 -6.99 4.93 -4.01
CA PHE A 325 -7.83 4.73 -5.18
C PHE A 325 -7.32 3.61 -6.09
N GLY A 326 -8.14 3.22 -7.04
CA GLY A 326 -7.75 2.34 -8.12
C GLY A 326 -8.84 2.21 -9.18
N PHE A 327 -8.46 1.72 -10.34
CA PHE A 327 -9.36 1.47 -11.45
C PHE A 327 -8.92 0.24 -12.24
N PHE A 328 -9.87 -0.32 -12.97
CA PHE A 328 -9.68 -1.52 -13.78
C PHE A 328 -10.30 -1.33 -15.16
N PHE A 329 -9.68 -1.90 -16.17
CA PHE A 329 -10.26 -2.00 -17.50
C PHE A 329 -11.20 -3.21 -17.57
N THR A 330 -12.43 -3.03 -17.11
CA THR A 330 -13.51 -4.02 -17.11
C THR A 330 -14.87 -3.36 -16.85
N ASP A 331 -15.97 -3.96 -17.31
CA ASP A 331 -17.34 -3.45 -17.15
C ASP A 331 -17.92 -3.62 -15.74
N GLY A 332 -17.43 -4.58 -14.97
CA GLY A 332 -18.09 -5.01 -13.75
C GLY A 332 -17.30 -4.69 -12.49
N PRO A 333 -17.94 -4.70 -11.34
CA PRO A 333 -17.24 -4.51 -10.09
C PRO A 333 -16.23 -5.63 -9.86
N VAL A 334 -15.11 -5.28 -9.23
CA VAL A 334 -14.06 -6.22 -8.84
C VAL A 334 -14.19 -6.46 -7.34
N HIS A 335 -14.66 -7.65 -6.96
CA HIS A 335 -14.93 -8.02 -5.57
C HIS A 335 -13.77 -8.77 -4.92
N ASN A 336 -12.94 -9.44 -5.70
CA ASN A 336 -11.86 -10.30 -5.22
C ASN A 336 -10.73 -10.42 -6.24
N PHE A 337 -9.69 -11.17 -5.88
CA PHE A 337 -8.53 -11.36 -6.73
C PHE A 337 -8.83 -12.14 -8.03
N SER A 338 -9.80 -13.06 -8.03
CA SER A 338 -10.21 -13.77 -9.24
C SER A 338 -10.83 -12.83 -10.26
N ASP A 339 -11.68 -11.90 -9.82
CA ASP A 339 -12.22 -10.86 -10.70
C ASP A 339 -11.12 -9.93 -11.16
N ALA A 340 -10.22 -9.55 -10.25
CA ALA A 340 -9.07 -8.75 -10.56
C ALA A 340 -8.18 -9.36 -11.64
N LYS A 341 -8.05 -10.66 -11.79
CA LYS A 341 -7.24 -11.34 -12.83
C LYS A 341 -7.90 -11.41 -14.21
N LYS A 342 -9.21 -11.22 -14.31
CA LYS A 342 -9.94 -11.31 -15.58
C LYS A 342 -9.87 -10.06 -16.46
N ARG A 343 -9.28 -8.97 -15.96
CA ARG A 343 -9.25 -7.69 -16.66
C ARG A 343 -8.13 -7.59 -17.70
N ASP A 344 -8.28 -6.60 -18.58
CA ASP A 344 -7.33 -6.33 -19.66
C ASP A 344 -6.06 -5.62 -19.14
N THR A 345 -5.06 -6.42 -18.77
CA THR A 345 -3.76 -5.93 -18.31
C THR A 345 -2.91 -5.35 -19.45
N GLU A 346 -3.12 -5.77 -20.69
CA GLU A 346 -2.41 -5.22 -21.85
C GLU A 346 -2.89 -3.80 -22.15
N LYS A 347 -4.21 -3.58 -22.06
CA LYS A 347 -4.81 -2.26 -22.20
C LYS A 347 -4.32 -1.32 -21.10
N PHE A 348 -4.26 -1.81 -19.84
CA PHE A 348 -3.65 -1.05 -18.76
C PHE A 348 -2.20 -0.68 -19.07
N GLY A 349 -1.41 -1.59 -19.64
CA GLY A 349 -0.04 -1.33 -20.05
C GLY A 349 0.07 -0.22 -21.10
N ARG A 350 -0.83 -0.21 -22.11
CA ARG A 350 -0.89 0.88 -23.11
C ARG A 350 -1.29 2.21 -22.45
N PHE A 351 -2.33 2.21 -21.63
CA PHE A 351 -2.77 3.38 -20.88
C PHE A 351 -1.66 3.93 -19.97
N TYR A 352 -1.00 3.08 -19.20
CA TYR A 352 0.11 3.47 -18.33
C TYR A 352 1.22 4.21 -19.11
N ARG A 353 1.63 3.67 -20.29
CA ARG A 353 2.66 4.30 -21.11
C ARG A 353 2.23 5.64 -21.67
N GLY A 354 0.99 5.75 -22.16
CA GLY A 354 0.45 7.02 -22.63
C GLY A 354 0.36 8.07 -21.53
N MET A 355 -0.08 7.69 -20.33
CA MET A 355 -0.09 8.59 -19.18
C MET A 355 1.31 9.03 -18.78
N LEU A 356 2.30 8.14 -18.89
CA LEU A 356 3.70 8.46 -18.63
C LEU A 356 4.23 9.51 -19.62
N GLU A 357 3.89 9.41 -20.90
CA GLU A 357 4.23 10.40 -21.94
C GLU A 357 3.57 11.76 -21.68
N GLU A 358 2.39 11.78 -21.09
CA GLU A 358 1.71 13.00 -20.61
C GLU A 358 2.29 13.52 -19.27
N GLY A 359 3.32 12.87 -18.71
CA GLY A 359 3.99 13.27 -17.49
C GLY A 359 3.33 12.79 -16.20
N VAL A 360 2.45 11.81 -16.28
CA VAL A 360 1.76 11.20 -15.15
C VAL A 360 2.31 9.80 -14.87
N TYR A 361 2.87 9.61 -13.68
CA TYR A 361 3.43 8.33 -13.23
C TYR A 361 2.47 7.63 -12.27
N PHE A 362 1.79 6.59 -12.74
CA PHE A 362 1.04 5.66 -11.90
C PHE A 362 1.92 4.49 -11.44
N ALA A 363 1.37 3.61 -10.59
CA ALA A 363 2.03 2.35 -10.30
C ALA A 363 2.11 1.50 -11.58
N PRO A 364 3.26 0.86 -11.89
CA PRO A 364 3.45 0.09 -13.12
C PRO A 364 2.82 -1.31 -13.04
N SER A 365 1.65 -1.41 -12.45
CA SER A 365 0.84 -2.62 -12.36
C SER A 365 -0.60 -2.28 -12.03
N GLN A 366 -1.55 -2.89 -12.71
CA GLN A 366 -2.97 -2.76 -12.40
C GLN A 366 -3.35 -3.43 -11.07
N PHE A 367 -2.46 -4.26 -10.51
CA PHE A 367 -2.62 -4.88 -9.20
C PHE A 367 -2.17 -4.00 -8.03
N GLU A 368 -1.76 -2.76 -8.29
CA GLU A 368 -1.37 -1.79 -7.27
C GLU A 368 -2.44 -0.70 -7.12
N ALA A 369 -2.80 -0.39 -5.89
CA ALA A 369 -3.61 0.79 -5.60
C ALA A 369 -2.78 2.07 -5.77
N GLY A 370 -3.46 3.15 -6.17
CA GLY A 370 -2.91 4.50 -6.23
C GLY A 370 -3.12 5.28 -4.93
N PHE A 371 -2.30 6.32 -4.71
CA PHE A 371 -2.37 7.12 -3.50
C PHE A 371 -2.22 8.61 -3.81
N THR A 372 -3.10 9.41 -3.22
CA THR A 372 -2.92 10.86 -3.13
C THR A 372 -2.30 11.24 -1.77
N SER A 373 -1.80 12.45 -1.69
CA SER A 373 -1.19 12.98 -0.47
C SER A 373 -1.49 14.46 -0.31
N LEU A 374 -1.27 15.02 0.88
CA LEU A 374 -1.41 16.46 1.15
C LEU A 374 -0.42 17.35 0.36
N ALA A 375 0.46 16.75 -0.42
CA ALA A 375 1.40 17.47 -1.28
C ALA A 375 0.87 17.69 -2.71
N HIS A 376 -0.17 16.96 -3.13
CA HIS A 376 -0.82 17.19 -4.41
C HIS A 376 -1.63 18.46 -4.37
N THR A 377 -1.47 19.29 -5.39
CA THR A 377 -2.22 20.55 -5.55
C THR A 377 -3.42 20.33 -6.47
N PRO A 378 -4.41 21.24 -6.48
CA PRO A 378 -5.49 21.20 -7.46
C PRO A 378 -4.98 21.15 -8.90
N GLU A 379 -3.93 21.89 -9.22
CA GLU A 379 -3.30 21.90 -10.55
C GLU A 379 -2.70 20.54 -10.93
N ASP A 380 -2.14 19.79 -9.96
CA ASP A 380 -1.66 18.43 -10.20
C ASP A 380 -2.82 17.52 -10.57
N ILE A 381 -3.97 17.66 -9.92
CA ILE A 381 -5.19 16.88 -10.21
C ILE A 381 -5.78 17.26 -11.56
N GLU A 382 -5.99 18.54 -11.84
CA GLU A 382 -6.49 19.04 -13.13
C GLU A 382 -5.63 18.54 -14.30
N ARG A 383 -4.31 18.65 -14.17
CA ARG A 383 -3.36 18.17 -15.17
C ARG A 383 -3.45 16.66 -15.36
N THR A 384 -3.61 15.91 -14.27
CA THR A 384 -3.71 14.45 -14.34
C THR A 384 -5.01 14.02 -14.99
N VAL A 385 -6.14 14.67 -14.68
CA VAL A 385 -7.47 14.38 -15.24
C VAL A 385 -7.58 14.76 -16.71
N ALA A 386 -6.83 15.74 -17.20
CA ALA A 386 -6.83 16.14 -18.60
C ALA A 386 -6.13 15.13 -19.55
N ALA A 387 -5.28 14.24 -19.02
CA ALA A 387 -4.51 13.31 -19.84
C ALA A 387 -5.26 12.03 -20.26
N PRO A 388 -6.11 11.39 -19.43
CA PRO A 388 -6.76 10.11 -19.73
C PRO A 388 -7.55 10.08 -21.04
N GLU A 389 -8.35 11.11 -21.30
CA GLU A 389 -9.16 11.17 -22.53
C GLU A 389 -8.29 11.12 -23.79
N LYS A 390 -7.20 11.90 -23.80
CA LYS A 390 -6.26 11.91 -24.93
C LYS A 390 -5.59 10.55 -25.12
N VAL A 391 -5.17 9.92 -24.02
CA VAL A 391 -4.50 8.61 -24.06
C VAL A 391 -5.47 7.52 -24.49
N LEU A 392 -6.68 7.50 -23.94
CA LEU A 392 -7.70 6.48 -24.23
C LEU A 392 -8.16 6.51 -25.69
N LYS A 393 -8.19 7.67 -26.35
CA LYS A 393 -8.49 7.78 -27.78
C LYS A 393 -7.44 7.13 -28.69
N GLN A 394 -6.26 6.77 -28.14
CA GLN A 394 -5.14 6.21 -28.90
C GLN A 394 -4.92 4.70 -28.67
N ILE A 395 -5.65 4.08 -27.73
CA ILE A 395 -5.44 2.68 -27.35
C ILE A 395 -6.70 1.76 -27.61
#